data_43e62f070e7d0a83465a2b96964351f8
#
_entry.id   43e62f070e7d0a83465a2b96964351f8
#
_cell.length_a   1.000
_cell.length_b   1.000
_cell.length_c   1.000
_cell.angle_alpha   90.00
_cell.angle_beta   90.00
_cell.angle_gamma   90.00
#
_symmetry.space_group_name_H-M   'P 1'
#
loop_
_entity.id
_entity.type
_entity.pdbx_description
1 polymer ?
#
loop_
_entity_poly.entity_id
_entity_poly.type
_entity_poly.pdbx_seq_one_letter_code
_entity_poly.pdbx_strand_id
1 'polypeptide(L)'
;MTLTRLRACATAGAALAALTLGSGQALAATPHAPHPRPYTVVDLGTLGGTISSGIALDAATVVGSSTLPGNTDFHAFAYDRATRTMTDLGTLGGTSSSTVAVQGRYVIGDSTTADGDEHAFVHDLRTHRMTDLGTFGGTGSHVNAISGDTVVGSARTTGNQGEHAFAYDVRTGLMTDLGSLAGPSGVSSAAGISQGRFITGTSDVSTAPDTTQHAFLYDLRTHRMTDLGANGGASSQATAISGNTVVGISRTGSAPAPDAVHGFAYDIRSRAWTDLGDHMIAHLQVSGHTAAGTDGHTAYTVDLSTGIRTPLGLGQGSTGVNGITGRVVVGETNPGPLAFAYRTDTRSSTLLPAPGGLYSTASSADEQGAVAGTAATTTDPDTVNSSYHAVLWTPRGH
;
A
#
# COMPACT_ATOMS: atom_id res chain seq x y z
N MET A 1 25.41 -4.95 -25.46
CA MET A 1 23.97 -4.76 -25.60
C MET A 1 23.35 -5.01 -24.23
N THR A 2 23.07 -3.93 -23.53
CA THR A 2 22.72 -3.92 -22.10
C THR A 2 21.19 -4.00 -22.00
N LEU A 3 20.68 -5.14 -21.58
CA LEU A 3 19.26 -5.33 -21.25
C LEU A 3 19.02 -4.78 -19.84
N THR A 4 18.39 -3.63 -19.75
CA THR A 4 17.89 -3.04 -18.50
C THR A 4 16.70 -3.88 -18.02
N ARG A 5 16.89 -4.62 -16.93
CA ARG A 5 15.82 -5.38 -16.27
C ARG A 5 14.94 -4.41 -15.47
N LEU A 6 13.68 -4.26 -15.87
CA LEU A 6 12.64 -3.64 -15.04
C LEU A 6 12.33 -4.58 -13.86
N ARG A 7 12.69 -4.14 -12.66
CA ARG A 7 12.27 -4.77 -11.41
C ARG A 7 10.92 -4.18 -11.01
N ALA A 8 9.92 -5.02 -10.83
CA ALA A 8 8.67 -4.65 -10.20
C ALA A 8 8.88 -4.65 -8.68
N CYS A 9 9.18 -3.49 -8.11
CA CYS A 9 8.96 -3.26 -6.69
C CYS A 9 7.48 -2.94 -6.50
N ALA A 10 6.79 -3.72 -5.69
CA ALA A 10 5.46 -3.38 -5.20
C ALA A 10 5.59 -2.30 -4.12
N THR A 11 5.86 -1.08 -4.53
CA THR A 11 5.66 0.08 -3.68
C THR A 11 4.20 0.47 -3.79
N ALA A 12 3.51 0.66 -2.67
CA ALA A 12 2.28 1.42 -2.58
C ALA A 12 2.59 2.90 -2.90
N GLY A 13 3.08 3.15 -4.10
CA GLY A 13 3.31 4.47 -4.64
C GLY A 13 2.18 4.77 -5.60
N ALA A 14 1.53 5.90 -5.43
CA ALA A 14 0.60 6.45 -6.40
C ALA A 14 1.32 6.58 -7.76
N ALA A 15 1.13 5.60 -8.64
CA ALA A 15 1.64 5.69 -9.99
C ALA A 15 0.85 6.79 -10.71
N LEU A 16 1.48 7.91 -10.95
CA LEU A 16 1.01 8.90 -11.92
C LEU A 16 1.11 8.24 -13.32
N ALA A 17 0.04 7.58 -13.75
CA ALA A 17 -0.05 7.07 -15.10
C ALA A 17 -0.32 8.27 -16.03
N ALA A 18 0.66 8.65 -16.82
CA ALA A 18 0.46 9.55 -17.96
C ALA A 18 -0.42 8.82 -18.99
N LEU A 19 -1.71 9.14 -19.01
CA LEU A 19 -2.64 8.68 -20.04
C LEU A 19 -2.43 9.46 -21.33
N THR A 20 -2.04 8.76 -22.38
CA THR A 20 -2.16 9.25 -23.76
C THR A 20 -3.65 9.26 -24.13
N LEU A 21 -4.19 10.45 -24.35
CA LEU A 21 -5.57 10.67 -24.78
C LEU A 21 -5.80 10.13 -26.19
N GLY A 22 -6.51 9.01 -26.26
CA GLY A 22 -7.26 8.63 -27.45
C GLY A 22 -8.58 9.41 -27.48
N SER A 23 -8.88 10.09 -28.59
CA SER A 23 -10.10 10.84 -28.80
C SER A 23 -11.34 9.93 -28.80
N GLY A 24 -11.93 9.71 -27.64
CA GLY A 24 -13.20 9.01 -27.44
C GLY A 24 -14.27 10.01 -26.99
N GLN A 25 -15.39 10.02 -27.68
CA GLN A 25 -16.55 10.88 -27.41
C GLN A 25 -16.98 10.82 -25.96
N ALA A 26 -17.13 11.97 -25.32
CA ALA A 26 -17.70 12.10 -23.99
C ALA A 26 -19.17 11.63 -24.01
N LEU A 27 -19.44 10.51 -23.39
CA LEU A 27 -20.79 10.12 -22.99
C LEU A 27 -21.22 11.09 -21.89
N ALA A 28 -22.21 11.93 -22.18
CA ALA A 28 -22.84 12.82 -21.20
C ALA A 28 -23.34 11.99 -20.02
N ALA A 29 -22.74 12.19 -18.85
CA ALA A 29 -23.19 11.59 -17.61
C ALA A 29 -24.60 12.09 -17.32
N THR A 30 -25.58 11.20 -17.24
CA THR A 30 -26.91 11.54 -16.73
C THR A 30 -26.77 12.07 -15.30
N PRO A 31 -27.40 13.23 -14.96
CA PRO A 31 -27.31 13.76 -13.60
C PRO A 31 -28.00 12.77 -12.66
N HIS A 32 -27.19 12.11 -11.83
CA HIS A 32 -27.69 11.28 -10.73
C HIS A 32 -28.32 12.21 -9.69
N ALA A 33 -29.54 11.92 -9.28
CA ALA A 33 -30.21 12.64 -8.20
C ALA A 33 -29.33 12.62 -6.92
N PRO A 34 -29.23 13.73 -6.17
CA PRO A 34 -28.37 13.79 -5.01
C PRO A 34 -28.93 12.89 -3.90
N HIS A 35 -28.40 11.65 -3.81
CA HIS A 35 -28.54 10.86 -2.60
C HIS A 35 -27.79 11.56 -1.45
N PRO A 36 -28.33 11.56 -0.22
CA PRO A 36 -27.63 12.16 0.92
C PRO A 36 -26.22 11.50 1.00
N ARG A 37 -25.20 12.30 0.81
CA ARG A 37 -23.81 11.83 0.80
C ARG A 37 -23.43 11.47 2.24
N PRO A 38 -23.19 10.20 2.56
CA PRO A 38 -22.91 9.78 3.95
C PRO A 38 -21.53 10.23 4.45
N TYR A 39 -20.73 10.88 3.60
CA TYR A 39 -19.40 11.38 3.91
C TYR A 39 -19.31 12.90 3.71
N THR A 40 -18.55 13.54 4.58
CA THR A 40 -18.02 14.90 4.35
C THR A 40 -16.57 14.78 3.91
N VAL A 41 -16.12 15.67 3.03
CA VAL A 41 -14.73 15.75 2.58
C VAL A 41 -14.09 17.03 3.13
N VAL A 42 -12.85 16.90 3.57
CA VAL A 42 -11.96 17.98 3.98
C VAL A 42 -10.76 17.95 3.07
N ASP A 43 -10.50 19.05 2.37
CA ASP A 43 -9.25 19.29 1.67
C ASP A 43 -8.17 19.61 2.71
N LEU A 44 -7.08 18.85 2.70
CA LEU A 44 -5.99 19.02 3.67
C LEU A 44 -4.98 20.09 3.23
N GLY A 45 -5.07 20.56 1.96
CA GLY A 45 -4.14 21.53 1.39
C GLY A 45 -2.79 20.91 0.98
N THR A 46 -1.77 21.77 0.93
CA THR A 46 -0.41 21.41 0.50
C THR A 46 0.63 22.06 1.43
N LEU A 47 1.90 21.70 1.28
CA LEU A 47 3.04 22.35 1.92
C LEU A 47 3.48 23.65 1.19
N GLY A 48 2.62 24.22 0.37
CA GLY A 48 2.86 25.48 -0.37
C GLY A 48 3.05 25.30 -1.88
N GLY A 49 3.10 24.05 -2.35
CA GLY A 49 2.99 23.71 -3.78
C GLY A 49 1.54 23.56 -4.22
N THR A 50 1.31 22.84 -5.33
CA THR A 50 -0.03 22.66 -5.92
C THR A 50 -0.56 21.22 -5.82
N ILE A 51 0.25 20.30 -5.36
CA ILE A 51 -0.11 18.87 -5.32
C ILE A 51 0.16 18.31 -3.92
N SER A 52 -0.78 17.54 -3.40
CA SER A 52 -0.57 16.67 -2.25
C SER A 52 -1.37 15.37 -2.41
N SER A 53 -0.94 14.32 -1.74
CA SER A 53 -1.57 13.00 -1.76
C SER A 53 -1.67 12.43 -0.35
N GLY A 54 -2.86 11.98 0.05
CA GLY A 54 -3.06 11.27 1.31
C GLY A 54 -2.83 9.77 1.12
N ILE A 55 -1.94 9.19 1.91
CA ILE A 55 -1.51 7.79 1.77
C ILE A 55 -2.10 6.92 2.86
N ALA A 56 -1.95 7.30 4.12
CA ALA A 56 -2.39 6.51 5.25
C ALA A 56 -2.97 7.40 6.35
N LEU A 57 -3.75 6.80 7.24
CA LEU A 57 -4.28 7.47 8.42
C LEU A 57 -4.41 6.53 9.60
N ASP A 58 -4.42 7.13 10.77
CA ASP A 58 -4.94 6.53 12.00
C ASP A 58 -5.99 7.46 12.64
N ALA A 59 -6.39 7.16 13.88
CA ALA A 59 -7.42 7.94 14.57
C ALA A 59 -7.07 9.44 14.73
N ALA A 60 -5.79 9.80 14.80
CA ALA A 60 -5.32 11.16 15.09
C ALA A 60 -4.71 11.87 13.88
N THR A 61 -4.10 11.12 12.97
CA THR A 61 -3.20 11.67 11.96
C THR A 61 -3.52 11.14 10.56
N VAL A 62 -3.45 12.00 9.56
CA VAL A 62 -3.34 11.62 8.13
C VAL A 62 -1.92 11.91 7.68
N VAL A 63 -1.31 10.98 6.95
CA VAL A 63 0.02 11.16 6.37
C VAL A 63 -0.01 11.05 4.86
N GLY A 64 0.95 11.68 4.22
CA GLY A 64 1.05 11.70 2.78
C GLY A 64 2.29 12.43 2.30
N SER A 65 2.28 12.82 1.03
CA SER A 65 3.34 13.59 0.40
C SER A 65 2.76 14.84 -0.24
N SER A 66 3.51 15.94 -0.22
CA SER A 66 3.09 17.22 -0.79
C SER A 66 4.26 17.93 -1.44
N THR A 67 3.97 18.61 -2.55
CA THR A 67 4.95 19.50 -3.17
C THR A 67 5.18 20.74 -2.31
N LEU A 68 6.43 21.20 -2.32
CA LEU A 68 6.87 22.48 -1.78
C LEU A 68 6.60 23.64 -2.76
N PRO A 69 6.78 24.92 -2.33
CA PRO A 69 6.73 26.03 -3.25
C PRO A 69 7.68 25.84 -4.43
N GLY A 70 7.15 26.02 -5.66
CA GLY A 70 7.88 25.75 -6.90
C GLY A 70 7.61 24.39 -7.52
N ASN A 71 6.96 23.46 -6.81
CA ASN A 71 6.57 22.10 -7.28
C ASN A 71 7.73 21.22 -7.77
N THR A 72 8.93 21.43 -7.26
CA THR A 72 10.12 20.66 -7.66
C THR A 72 10.34 19.42 -6.82
N ASP A 73 9.99 19.49 -5.53
CA ASP A 73 10.28 18.46 -4.56
C ASP A 73 9.02 18.04 -3.82
N PHE A 74 8.98 16.78 -3.38
CA PHE A 74 7.92 16.24 -2.55
C PHE A 74 8.46 15.97 -1.15
N HIS A 75 7.77 16.49 -0.15
CA HIS A 75 8.04 16.13 1.24
C HIS A 75 6.91 15.32 1.85
N ALA A 76 7.29 14.38 2.70
CA ALA A 76 6.40 13.70 3.61
C ALA A 76 5.74 14.70 4.55
N PHE A 77 4.43 14.58 4.78
CA PHE A 77 3.71 15.40 5.75
C PHE A 77 2.93 14.55 6.75
N ALA A 78 2.65 15.16 7.90
CA ALA A 78 1.65 14.70 8.85
C ALA A 78 0.60 15.79 9.06
N TYR A 79 -0.68 15.41 8.96
CA TYR A 79 -1.82 16.28 9.22
C TYR A 79 -2.51 15.83 10.51
N ASP A 80 -2.50 16.69 11.53
CA ASP A 80 -3.19 16.47 12.78
C ASP A 80 -4.70 16.75 12.60
N ARG A 81 -5.53 15.74 12.81
CA ARG A 81 -6.98 15.81 12.60
C ARG A 81 -7.71 16.71 13.61
N ALA A 82 -7.15 16.87 14.81
CA ALA A 82 -7.75 17.68 15.86
C ALA A 82 -7.45 19.17 15.67
N THR A 83 -6.18 19.52 15.40
CA THR A 83 -5.75 20.91 15.20
C THR A 83 -5.94 21.38 13.75
N ARG A 84 -6.14 20.45 12.81
CA ARG A 84 -6.24 20.70 11.37
C ARG A 84 -4.99 21.37 10.79
N THR A 85 -3.83 20.98 11.26
CA THR A 85 -2.54 21.51 10.79
C THR A 85 -1.75 20.46 10.06
N MET A 86 -1.22 20.83 8.88
CA MET A 86 -0.28 20.05 8.12
C MET A 86 1.14 20.46 8.52
N THR A 87 1.99 19.47 8.80
CA THR A 87 3.39 19.67 9.19
C THR A 87 4.30 18.97 8.21
N ASP A 88 5.28 19.66 7.69
CA ASP A 88 6.38 19.08 6.92
C ASP A 88 7.26 18.22 7.83
N LEU A 89 7.49 16.96 7.44
CA LEU A 89 8.35 16.05 8.18
C LEU A 89 9.82 16.16 7.78
N GLY A 90 10.14 16.91 6.70
CA GLY A 90 11.49 17.09 6.18
C GLY A 90 12.00 15.86 5.42
N THR A 91 13.33 15.81 5.30
CA THR A 91 14.08 14.75 4.59
C THR A 91 15.25 14.25 5.42
N LEU A 92 15.94 13.22 4.96
CA LEU A 92 17.23 12.73 5.50
C LEU A 92 18.43 13.54 4.99
N GLY A 93 18.20 14.76 4.49
CA GLY A 93 19.22 15.66 3.99
C GLY A 93 19.26 15.81 2.47
N GLY A 94 18.48 15.01 1.74
CA GLY A 94 18.24 15.14 0.31
C GLY A 94 17.06 16.06 0.01
N THR A 95 16.45 15.90 -1.18
CA THR A 95 15.44 16.82 -1.71
C THR A 95 14.00 16.31 -1.57
N SER A 96 13.82 15.02 -1.28
CA SER A 96 12.47 14.46 -1.28
C SER A 96 12.27 13.41 -0.17
N SER A 97 11.02 13.29 0.27
CA SER A 97 10.56 12.24 1.16
C SER A 97 9.11 11.89 0.88
N SER A 98 8.73 10.66 1.20
CA SER A 98 7.36 10.16 1.06
C SER A 98 6.98 9.32 2.27
N THR A 99 5.68 9.25 2.58
CA THR A 99 5.17 8.39 3.66
C THR A 99 4.62 7.08 3.11
N VAL A 100 4.68 6.05 3.94
CA VAL A 100 4.08 4.73 3.66
C VAL A 100 2.95 4.45 4.65
N ALA A 101 3.17 4.65 5.94
CA ALA A 101 2.18 4.36 6.96
C ALA A 101 2.34 5.24 8.21
N VAL A 102 1.27 5.27 9.02
CA VAL A 102 1.26 5.88 10.35
C VAL A 102 0.65 4.92 11.35
N GLN A 103 1.25 4.82 12.53
CA GLN A 103 0.70 4.11 13.67
C GLN A 103 1.04 4.85 14.97
N GLY A 104 0.02 5.43 15.61
CA GLY A 104 0.18 6.24 16.80
C GLY A 104 1.12 7.42 16.57
N ARG A 105 2.27 7.44 17.26
CA ARG A 105 3.24 8.51 17.10
C ARG A 105 4.27 8.30 15.98
N TYR A 106 4.31 7.15 15.36
CA TYR A 106 5.31 6.82 14.36
C TYR A 106 4.76 6.93 12.95
N VAL A 107 5.45 7.69 12.11
CA VAL A 107 5.28 7.74 10.66
C VAL A 107 6.48 7.05 10.04
N ILE A 108 6.25 6.16 9.10
CA ILE A 108 7.30 5.52 8.32
C ILE A 108 7.22 5.94 6.86
N GLY A 109 8.35 5.95 6.20
CA GLY A 109 8.46 6.32 4.80
C GLY A 109 9.89 6.21 4.27
N ASP A 110 10.09 6.72 3.07
CA ASP A 110 11.36 6.74 2.38
C ASP A 110 11.79 8.18 2.09
N SER A 111 13.08 8.44 2.14
CA SER A 111 13.63 9.78 1.93
C SER A 111 15.00 9.71 1.26
N THR A 112 15.26 10.67 0.39
CA THR A 112 16.62 10.87 -0.12
C THR A 112 17.52 11.41 0.99
N THR A 113 18.74 10.90 1.03
CA THR A 113 19.84 11.33 1.90
C THR A 113 20.63 12.47 1.25
N ALA A 114 21.55 13.09 1.98
CA ALA A 114 22.44 14.13 1.45
C ALA A 114 23.34 13.63 0.30
N ASP A 115 23.65 12.34 0.28
CA ASP A 115 24.44 11.70 -0.76
C ASP A 115 23.62 11.30 -1.99
N GLY A 116 22.28 11.47 -1.94
CA GLY A 116 21.36 11.15 -3.02
C GLY A 116 20.86 9.70 -3.02
N ASP A 117 21.21 8.90 -2.04
CA ASP A 117 20.69 7.55 -1.82
C ASP A 117 19.27 7.63 -1.24
N GLU A 118 18.45 6.59 -1.42
CA GLU A 118 17.10 6.53 -0.86
C GLU A 118 17.07 5.58 0.34
N HIS A 119 16.78 6.13 1.52
CA HIS A 119 16.71 5.37 2.76
C HIS A 119 15.32 5.38 3.39
N ALA A 120 14.99 4.25 3.99
CA ALA A 120 13.87 4.09 4.89
C ALA A 120 14.03 4.97 6.14
N PHE A 121 12.95 5.60 6.59
CA PHE A 121 12.94 6.37 7.82
C PHE A 121 11.79 6.02 8.75
N VAL A 122 11.96 6.34 10.03
CA VAL A 122 10.88 6.49 11.00
C VAL A 122 10.91 7.91 11.56
N HIS A 123 9.76 8.59 11.57
CA HIS A 123 9.58 9.91 12.19
C HIS A 123 8.70 9.77 13.44
N ASP A 124 9.20 10.22 14.59
CA ASP A 124 8.44 10.28 15.85
C ASP A 124 7.75 11.64 15.95
N LEU A 125 6.43 11.66 15.79
CA LEU A 125 5.60 12.89 15.85
C LEU A 125 5.67 13.61 17.21
N ARG A 126 6.03 12.92 18.29
CA ARG A 126 6.14 13.51 19.62
C ARG A 126 7.45 14.28 19.80
N THR A 127 8.53 13.78 19.24
CA THR A 127 9.88 14.40 19.36
C THR A 127 10.25 15.20 18.13
N HIS A 128 9.44 15.15 17.07
CA HIS A 128 9.69 15.75 15.75
C HIS A 128 11.04 15.32 15.15
N ARG A 129 11.44 14.08 15.40
CA ARG A 129 12.71 13.55 14.92
C ARG A 129 12.49 12.50 13.84
N MET A 130 13.10 12.72 12.67
CA MET A 130 13.29 11.73 11.63
C MET A 130 14.57 10.94 11.90
N THR A 131 14.49 9.62 11.81
CA THR A 131 15.63 8.69 12.03
C THR A 131 15.80 7.86 10.78
N ASP A 132 16.98 7.92 10.20
CA ASP A 132 17.42 7.03 9.13
C ASP A 132 17.56 5.61 9.66
N LEU A 133 16.93 4.63 9.00
CA LEU A 133 17.03 3.23 9.38
C LEU A 133 18.32 2.58 8.85
N GLY A 134 18.97 3.22 7.86
CA GLY A 134 20.18 2.70 7.23
C GLY A 134 19.95 1.57 6.25
N THR A 135 21.02 0.84 5.94
CA THR A 135 21.05 -0.27 4.98
C THR A 135 21.90 -1.42 5.52
N PHE A 136 22.03 -2.52 4.77
CA PHE A 136 23.01 -3.59 5.05
C PHE A 136 24.35 -3.37 4.33
N GLY A 137 24.77 -2.10 4.18
CA GLY A 137 26.02 -1.71 3.52
C GLY A 137 25.88 -1.48 2.02
N GLY A 138 24.66 -1.45 1.51
CA GLY A 138 24.31 -0.98 0.16
C GLY A 138 23.85 0.47 0.18
N THR A 139 23.24 0.93 -0.93
CA THR A 139 22.86 2.34 -1.17
C THR A 139 21.37 2.59 -1.03
N GLY A 140 20.57 1.65 -0.54
CA GLY A 140 19.13 1.90 -0.43
C GLY A 140 18.42 0.99 0.54
N SER A 141 17.34 1.51 1.12
CA SER A 141 16.36 0.76 1.90
C SER A 141 14.97 1.35 1.73
N HIS A 142 13.95 0.53 1.89
CA HIS A 142 12.53 0.89 1.75
C HIS A 142 11.71 0.29 2.89
N VAL A 143 10.73 1.04 3.40
CA VAL A 143 9.78 0.52 4.38
C VAL A 143 8.48 0.10 3.72
N ASN A 144 7.81 -0.90 4.29
CA ASN A 144 6.50 -1.36 3.81
C ASN A 144 5.43 -1.38 4.91
N ALA A 145 5.79 -1.67 6.16
CA ALA A 145 4.80 -1.76 7.23
C ALA A 145 5.39 -1.50 8.63
N ILE A 146 4.50 -1.18 9.56
CA ILE A 146 4.81 -1.02 10.97
C ILE A 146 3.75 -1.75 11.82
N SER A 147 4.18 -2.41 12.90
CA SER A 147 3.29 -2.98 13.91
C SER A 147 3.92 -2.83 15.32
N GLY A 148 3.28 -2.00 16.14
CA GLY A 148 3.85 -1.58 17.42
C GLY A 148 5.15 -0.79 17.24
N ASP A 149 6.24 -1.30 17.83
CA ASP A 149 7.56 -0.69 17.74
C ASP A 149 8.45 -1.35 16.63
N THR A 150 7.87 -2.20 15.77
CA THR A 150 8.63 -2.90 14.72
C THR A 150 8.25 -2.41 13.34
N VAL A 151 9.25 -1.92 12.60
CA VAL A 151 9.14 -1.51 11.18
C VAL A 151 9.76 -2.60 10.31
N VAL A 152 9.15 -2.89 9.17
CA VAL A 152 9.65 -3.90 8.21
C VAL A 152 9.70 -3.35 6.80
N GLY A 153 10.61 -3.93 6.02
CA GLY A 153 10.85 -3.51 4.64
C GLY A 153 11.95 -4.32 3.99
N SER A 154 12.73 -3.68 3.14
CA SER A 154 13.90 -4.27 2.50
C SER A 154 15.06 -3.29 2.47
N ALA A 155 16.28 -3.81 2.51
CA ALA A 155 17.52 -3.03 2.47
C ALA A 155 18.58 -3.73 1.63
N ARG A 156 19.34 -2.93 0.88
CA ARG A 156 20.42 -3.44 0.03
C ARG A 156 21.62 -3.86 0.85
N THR A 157 22.19 -4.98 0.45
CA THR A 157 23.42 -5.53 1.05
C THR A 157 24.67 -4.88 0.47
N THR A 158 25.82 -5.13 1.09
CA THR A 158 27.11 -4.59 0.68
C THR A 158 27.36 -4.73 -0.82
N GLY A 159 27.72 -3.63 -1.46
CA GLY A 159 27.97 -3.56 -2.90
C GLY A 159 26.72 -3.70 -3.76
N ASN A 160 25.53 -3.57 -3.21
CA ASN A 160 24.23 -3.72 -3.89
C ASN A 160 24.05 -5.08 -4.59
N GLN A 161 24.69 -6.13 -4.09
CA GLN A 161 24.65 -7.46 -4.69
C GLN A 161 23.34 -8.20 -4.41
N GLY A 162 22.66 -7.85 -3.33
CA GLY A 162 21.38 -8.39 -2.93
C GLY A 162 20.51 -7.33 -2.25
N GLU A 163 19.31 -7.73 -1.90
CA GLU A 163 18.38 -6.95 -1.11
C GLU A 163 17.68 -7.92 -0.14
N HIS A 164 17.77 -7.64 1.15
CA HIS A 164 17.18 -8.49 2.17
C HIS A 164 16.03 -7.79 2.89
N ALA A 165 15.02 -8.56 3.23
CA ALA A 165 14.00 -8.15 4.17
C ALA A 165 14.62 -7.81 5.52
N PHE A 166 14.14 -6.75 6.16
CA PHE A 166 14.59 -6.36 7.51
C PHE A 166 13.43 -6.23 8.48
N ALA A 167 13.77 -6.31 9.77
CA ALA A 167 12.96 -5.83 10.88
C ALA A 167 13.78 -4.81 11.69
N TYR A 168 13.20 -3.63 11.94
CA TYR A 168 13.81 -2.57 12.72
C TYR A 168 12.99 -2.30 13.99
N ASP A 169 13.62 -2.41 15.15
CA ASP A 169 13.01 -2.08 16.44
C ASP A 169 13.25 -0.58 16.74
N VAL A 170 12.17 0.20 16.73
CA VAL A 170 12.22 1.66 16.92
C VAL A 170 12.74 2.05 18.30
N ARG A 171 12.56 1.21 19.33
CA ARG A 171 13.01 1.52 20.70
C ARG A 171 14.51 1.33 20.90
N THR A 172 15.06 0.30 20.25
CA THR A 172 16.49 -0.04 20.40
C THR A 172 17.36 0.54 19.29
N GLY A 173 16.74 0.91 18.15
CA GLY A 173 17.45 1.35 16.95
C GLY A 173 18.16 0.19 16.22
N LEU A 174 17.78 -1.07 16.50
CA LEU A 174 18.42 -2.23 15.90
C LEU A 174 17.70 -2.66 14.63
N MET A 175 18.43 -2.68 13.50
CA MET A 175 18.01 -3.31 12.25
C MET A 175 18.51 -4.75 12.21
N THR A 176 17.61 -5.68 11.99
CA THR A 176 17.90 -7.12 11.88
C THR A 176 17.69 -7.57 10.44
N ASP A 177 18.72 -8.17 9.85
CA ASP A 177 18.64 -8.83 8.55
C ASP A 177 17.86 -10.16 8.71
N LEU A 178 16.75 -10.29 7.97
CA LEU A 178 15.93 -11.50 7.98
C LEU A 178 16.47 -12.57 7.02
N GLY A 179 17.42 -12.20 6.16
CA GLY A 179 17.99 -13.06 5.13
C GLY A 179 17.03 -13.36 3.98
N SER A 180 17.37 -14.37 3.19
CA SER A 180 16.51 -14.90 2.12
C SER A 180 16.45 -16.42 2.17
N LEU A 181 15.43 -17.04 1.56
CA LEU A 181 15.30 -18.49 1.42
C LEU A 181 16.38 -19.07 0.51
N ALA A 182 16.91 -18.27 -0.43
CA ALA A 182 18.02 -18.65 -1.32
C ALA A 182 19.41 -18.45 -0.68
N GLY A 183 19.47 -17.97 0.57
CA GLY A 183 20.72 -17.66 1.26
C GLY A 183 21.24 -16.23 1.02
N PRO A 184 22.51 -15.93 1.35
CA PRO A 184 23.01 -14.55 1.45
C PRO A 184 23.01 -13.73 0.15
N SER A 185 22.97 -14.38 -1.00
CA SER A 185 22.95 -13.72 -2.32
C SER A 185 21.56 -13.62 -2.91
N GLY A 186 20.54 -14.17 -2.25
CA GLY A 186 19.15 -14.10 -2.70
C GLY A 186 18.53 -12.75 -2.37
N VAL A 187 17.38 -12.49 -2.98
CA VAL A 187 16.59 -11.29 -2.70
C VAL A 187 15.39 -11.65 -1.83
N SER A 188 15.09 -10.80 -0.87
CA SER A 188 13.85 -10.87 -0.09
C SER A 188 13.34 -9.48 0.25
N SER A 189 12.03 -9.35 0.40
CA SER A 189 11.39 -8.10 0.82
C SER A 189 10.20 -8.42 1.72
N ALA A 190 10.10 -7.76 2.86
CA ALA A 190 8.95 -7.87 3.74
C ALA A 190 7.81 -6.99 3.24
N ALA A 191 6.60 -7.54 3.11
CA ALA A 191 5.40 -6.81 2.67
C ALA A 191 4.51 -6.37 3.85
N GLY A 192 4.57 -7.08 4.98
CA GLY A 192 3.73 -6.78 6.12
C GLY A 192 4.18 -7.44 7.41
N ILE A 193 3.68 -6.90 8.51
CA ILE A 193 3.91 -7.43 9.86
C ILE A 193 2.62 -7.45 10.65
N SER A 194 2.40 -8.48 11.43
CA SER A 194 1.24 -8.61 12.32
C SER A 194 1.66 -8.95 13.74
N GLN A 195 0.94 -8.35 14.71
CA GLN A 195 1.12 -8.58 16.14
C GLN A 195 2.56 -8.29 16.65
N GLY A 196 3.32 -7.43 15.95
CA GLY A 196 4.73 -7.18 16.27
C GLY A 196 5.62 -8.43 16.20
N ARG A 197 5.19 -9.49 15.48
CA ARG A 197 5.85 -10.80 15.53
C ARG A 197 5.98 -11.50 14.19
N PHE A 198 4.88 -11.63 13.46
CA PHE A 198 4.87 -12.38 12.21
C PHE A 198 5.06 -11.43 11.03
N ILE A 199 6.10 -11.66 10.25
CA ILE A 199 6.43 -10.88 9.05
C ILE A 199 6.21 -11.77 7.85
N THR A 200 5.61 -11.24 6.80
CA THR A 200 5.43 -11.91 5.52
C THR A 200 5.98 -11.07 4.37
N GLY A 201 6.26 -11.71 3.28
CA GLY A 201 6.77 -11.05 2.09
C GLY A 201 7.13 -12.05 1.00
N THR A 202 8.09 -11.68 0.19
CA THR A 202 8.55 -12.46 -0.95
C THR A 202 10.05 -12.69 -0.85
N SER A 203 10.50 -13.89 -1.18
CA SER A 203 11.92 -14.24 -1.19
C SER A 203 12.27 -15.14 -2.37
N ASP A 204 13.45 -14.94 -2.95
CA ASP A 204 14.05 -15.90 -3.85
C ASP A 204 14.26 -17.24 -3.13
N VAL A 205 13.97 -18.35 -3.80
CA VAL A 205 14.23 -19.73 -3.29
C VAL A 205 15.44 -20.37 -3.95
N SER A 206 16.01 -19.74 -4.96
CA SER A 206 17.25 -20.17 -5.62
C SER A 206 18.03 -18.94 -6.10
N THR A 207 19.35 -19.10 -6.24
CA THR A 207 20.25 -18.09 -6.83
C THR A 207 20.51 -18.31 -8.31
N ALA A 208 19.79 -19.23 -8.95
CA ALA A 208 19.89 -19.50 -10.38
C ALA A 208 19.44 -18.30 -11.24
N PRO A 209 19.84 -18.20 -12.53
CA PRO A 209 19.47 -17.10 -13.40
C PRO A 209 17.96 -16.87 -13.53
N ASP A 210 17.16 -17.94 -13.42
CA ASP A 210 15.70 -17.92 -13.39
C ASP A 210 15.23 -18.04 -11.93
N THR A 211 15.36 -16.95 -11.18
CA THR A 211 14.99 -16.92 -9.77
C THR A 211 13.50 -17.11 -9.60
N THR A 212 13.12 -18.21 -8.95
CA THR A 212 11.76 -18.45 -8.49
C THR A 212 11.58 -17.76 -7.13
N GLN A 213 10.45 -17.11 -6.94
CA GLN A 213 10.12 -16.41 -5.70
C GLN A 213 8.95 -17.10 -5.00
N HIS A 214 9.08 -17.26 -3.69
CA HIS A 214 8.01 -17.73 -2.84
C HIS A 214 7.62 -16.71 -1.76
N ALA A 215 6.36 -16.74 -1.37
CA ALA A 215 5.90 -16.12 -0.16
C ALA A 215 6.61 -16.75 1.05
N PHE A 216 7.04 -15.93 2.00
CA PHE A 216 7.65 -16.40 3.24
C PHE A 216 6.86 -15.93 4.46
N LEU A 217 7.05 -16.66 5.57
CA LEU A 217 6.67 -16.26 6.90
C LEU A 217 7.93 -16.24 7.78
N TYR A 218 8.19 -15.10 8.44
CA TYR A 218 9.24 -14.99 9.44
C TYR A 218 8.63 -14.76 10.84
N ASP A 219 9.08 -15.54 11.81
CA ASP A 219 8.67 -15.39 13.21
C ASP A 219 9.82 -14.75 14.01
N LEU A 220 9.65 -13.50 14.42
CA LEU A 220 10.64 -12.74 15.22
C LEU A 220 11.00 -13.41 16.54
N ARG A 221 10.12 -14.26 17.11
CA ARG A 221 10.42 -14.97 18.35
C ARG A 221 11.39 -16.13 18.16
N THR A 222 11.33 -16.81 17.02
CA THR A 222 12.16 -17.97 16.73
C THR A 222 13.32 -17.66 15.78
N HIS A 223 13.34 -16.43 15.24
CA HIS A 223 14.30 -15.97 14.22
C HIS A 223 14.36 -16.92 13.01
N ARG A 224 13.21 -17.43 12.58
CA ARG A 224 13.14 -18.39 11.49
C ARG A 224 12.27 -17.87 10.35
N MET A 225 12.86 -17.87 9.14
CA MET A 225 12.12 -17.74 7.88
C MET A 225 11.62 -19.13 7.45
N THR A 226 10.37 -19.18 7.02
CA THR A 226 9.71 -20.40 6.54
C THR A 226 9.19 -20.12 5.15
N ASP A 227 9.56 -20.97 4.19
CA ASP A 227 8.98 -20.96 2.86
C ASP A 227 7.52 -21.42 2.93
N LEU A 228 6.59 -20.60 2.43
CA LEU A 228 5.18 -20.97 2.33
C LEU A 228 4.88 -21.80 1.07
N GLY A 229 5.83 -21.89 0.14
CA GLY A 229 5.64 -22.56 -1.14
C GLY A 229 4.73 -21.79 -2.09
N ALA A 230 4.30 -22.45 -3.15
CA ALA A 230 3.44 -21.89 -4.18
C ALA A 230 2.16 -22.72 -4.44
N ASN A 231 1.76 -23.56 -3.48
CA ASN A 231 0.58 -24.46 -3.57
C ASN A 231 0.50 -25.25 -4.88
N GLY A 232 1.63 -25.82 -5.28
CA GLY A 232 1.76 -26.55 -6.55
C GLY A 232 2.02 -25.71 -7.79
N GLY A 233 2.11 -24.37 -7.62
CA GLY A 233 2.49 -23.44 -8.67
C GLY A 233 4.00 -23.22 -8.77
N ALA A 234 4.40 -22.34 -9.70
CA ALA A 234 5.79 -22.00 -9.93
C ALA A 234 6.32 -20.91 -8.97
N SER A 235 5.49 -19.98 -8.54
CA SER A 235 5.88 -18.88 -7.67
C SER A 235 4.71 -18.38 -6.82
N SER A 236 5.04 -17.68 -5.73
CA SER A 236 4.05 -17.02 -4.88
C SER A 236 4.63 -15.73 -4.28
N GLN A 237 3.75 -14.79 -3.95
CA GLN A 237 4.08 -13.52 -3.30
C GLN A 237 3.05 -13.23 -2.23
N ALA A 238 3.48 -13.01 -1.00
CA ALA A 238 2.59 -12.51 0.04
C ALA A 238 2.45 -10.99 -0.09
N THR A 239 1.22 -10.48 -0.02
CA THR A 239 0.92 -9.06 -0.15
C THR A 239 0.51 -8.41 1.16
N ALA A 240 -0.14 -9.17 2.06
CA ALA A 240 -0.57 -8.64 3.35
C ALA A 240 -0.69 -9.73 4.41
N ILE A 241 -0.72 -9.31 5.66
CA ILE A 241 -0.92 -10.17 6.84
C ILE A 241 -1.81 -9.46 7.86
N SER A 242 -2.76 -10.20 8.42
CA SER A 242 -3.58 -9.75 9.55
C SER A 242 -3.84 -10.90 10.52
N GLY A 243 -3.55 -10.69 11.81
CA GLY A 243 -3.65 -11.76 12.80
C GLY A 243 -2.78 -12.96 12.44
N ASN A 244 -3.42 -14.09 12.16
CA ASN A 244 -2.77 -15.34 11.74
C ASN A 244 -2.96 -15.64 10.25
N THR A 245 -3.45 -14.71 9.47
CA THR A 245 -3.75 -14.92 8.04
C THR A 245 -2.79 -14.12 7.18
N VAL A 246 -2.08 -14.80 6.30
CA VAL A 246 -1.30 -14.23 5.19
C VAL A 246 -2.14 -14.33 3.93
N VAL A 247 -2.19 -13.29 3.13
CA VAL A 247 -2.78 -13.33 1.79
C VAL A 247 -1.76 -12.93 0.73
N GLY A 248 -1.99 -13.38 -0.49
CA GLY A 248 -1.09 -13.08 -1.59
C GLY A 248 -1.55 -13.71 -2.89
N ILE A 249 -0.68 -13.74 -3.87
CA ILE A 249 -0.92 -14.34 -5.18
C ILE A 249 0.04 -15.50 -5.43
N SER A 250 -0.43 -16.50 -6.14
CA SER A 250 0.34 -17.67 -6.59
C SER A 250 0.15 -17.83 -8.09
N ARG A 251 1.23 -18.18 -8.80
CA ARG A 251 1.18 -18.49 -10.23
C ARG A 251 1.15 -20.00 -10.40
N THR A 252 0.05 -20.50 -10.96
CA THR A 252 -0.13 -21.92 -11.25
C THR A 252 0.21 -22.17 -12.71
N GLY A 253 1.30 -22.83 -12.98
CA GLY A 253 1.68 -23.23 -14.33
C GLY A 253 3.18 -23.11 -14.56
N SER A 254 3.72 -24.11 -15.25
CA SER A 254 5.02 -24.04 -15.91
C SER A 254 4.79 -23.67 -17.37
N ALA A 255 5.61 -22.77 -17.92
CA ALA A 255 5.57 -22.49 -19.35
C ALA A 255 5.50 -23.81 -20.16
N PRO A 256 4.71 -23.89 -21.27
CA PRO A 256 4.19 -22.79 -22.09
C PRO A 256 2.69 -22.46 -21.89
N ALA A 257 2.02 -22.99 -20.85
CA ALA A 257 0.63 -22.61 -20.59
C ALA A 257 0.56 -21.17 -20.05
N PRO A 258 -0.47 -20.37 -20.37
CA PRO A 258 -0.62 -19.06 -19.76
C PRO A 258 -0.69 -19.22 -18.24
N ASP A 259 0.20 -18.52 -17.53
CA ASP A 259 0.26 -18.54 -16.08
C ASP A 259 -1.09 -18.10 -15.50
N ALA A 260 -1.85 -19.01 -14.95
CA ALA A 260 -3.01 -18.64 -14.16
C ALA A 260 -2.53 -18.03 -12.84
N VAL A 261 -2.99 -16.82 -12.55
CA VAL A 261 -2.73 -16.15 -11.26
C VAL A 261 -3.93 -16.38 -10.38
N HIS A 262 -3.69 -16.93 -9.19
CA HIS A 262 -4.71 -17.12 -8.16
C HIS A 262 -4.36 -16.34 -6.90
N GLY A 263 -5.35 -15.75 -6.27
CA GLY A 263 -5.23 -15.29 -4.90
C GLY A 263 -5.16 -16.46 -3.94
N PHE A 264 -4.45 -16.30 -2.84
CA PHE A 264 -4.42 -17.29 -1.76
C PHE A 264 -4.58 -16.65 -0.39
N ALA A 265 -5.04 -17.46 0.55
CA ALA A 265 -4.92 -17.22 1.99
C ALA A 265 -4.17 -18.38 2.64
N TYR A 266 -3.28 -18.07 3.59
CA TYR A 266 -2.55 -19.05 4.38
C TYR A 266 -2.78 -18.79 5.87
N ASP A 267 -3.26 -19.78 6.59
CA ASP A 267 -3.42 -19.71 8.03
C ASP A 267 -2.15 -20.21 8.75
N ILE A 268 -1.54 -19.34 9.56
CA ILE A 268 -0.27 -19.60 10.24
C ILE A 268 -0.37 -20.74 11.26
N ARG A 269 -1.53 -20.92 11.92
CA ARG A 269 -1.71 -21.92 12.96
C ARG A 269 -1.90 -23.32 12.40
N SER A 270 -2.81 -23.45 11.45
CA SER A 270 -3.12 -24.75 10.81
C SER A 270 -2.15 -25.07 9.69
N ARG A 271 -1.38 -24.10 9.19
CA ARG A 271 -0.51 -24.19 8.01
C ARG A 271 -1.29 -24.57 6.74
N ALA A 272 -2.55 -24.19 6.69
CA ALA A 272 -3.42 -24.49 5.57
C ALA A 272 -3.41 -23.38 4.53
N TRP A 273 -3.32 -23.77 3.26
CA TRP A 273 -3.56 -22.92 2.11
C TRP A 273 -5.03 -22.99 1.72
N THR A 274 -5.57 -21.85 1.36
CA THR A 274 -6.89 -21.71 0.73
C THR A 274 -6.72 -20.99 -0.59
N ASP A 275 -7.13 -21.60 -1.68
CA ASP A 275 -7.18 -20.97 -3.01
C ASP A 275 -8.39 -20.03 -3.04
N LEU A 276 -8.15 -18.75 -3.35
CA LEU A 276 -9.19 -17.72 -3.50
C LEU A 276 -9.63 -17.56 -4.97
N GLY A 277 -9.02 -18.33 -5.89
CA GLY A 277 -9.32 -18.36 -7.30
C GLY A 277 -8.72 -17.19 -8.10
N ASP A 278 -9.09 -17.15 -9.37
CA ASP A 278 -8.63 -16.19 -10.38
C ASP A 278 -9.28 -14.80 -10.28
N HIS A 279 -10.21 -14.61 -9.35
CA HIS A 279 -10.90 -13.33 -9.12
C HIS A 279 -10.24 -12.43 -8.06
N MET A 280 -9.11 -12.88 -7.49
CA MET A 280 -8.41 -12.17 -6.42
C MET A 280 -6.92 -12.08 -6.76
N ILE A 281 -6.63 -11.60 -7.97
CA ILE A 281 -5.28 -11.66 -8.55
C ILE A 281 -4.45 -10.39 -8.36
N ALA A 282 -5.04 -9.31 -7.88
CA ALA A 282 -4.35 -8.05 -7.67
C ALA A 282 -4.89 -7.30 -6.44
N HIS A 283 -4.03 -6.47 -5.87
CA HIS A 283 -4.35 -5.61 -4.72
C HIS A 283 -4.96 -6.36 -3.53
N LEU A 284 -4.50 -7.60 -3.30
CA LEU A 284 -5.05 -8.46 -2.27
C LEU A 284 -4.61 -7.98 -0.88
N GLN A 285 -5.59 -7.62 -0.06
CA GLN A 285 -5.45 -7.11 1.30
C GLN A 285 -6.26 -7.98 2.26
N VAL A 286 -5.95 -7.91 3.56
CA VAL A 286 -6.67 -8.68 4.58
C VAL A 286 -6.81 -7.89 5.87
N SER A 287 -8.00 -7.99 6.48
CA SER A 287 -8.27 -7.51 7.84
C SER A 287 -9.13 -8.54 8.58
N GLY A 288 -8.60 -9.09 9.67
CA GLY A 288 -9.24 -10.18 10.39
C GLY A 288 -9.50 -11.40 9.49
N HIS A 289 -10.76 -11.76 9.31
CA HIS A 289 -11.20 -12.88 8.46
C HIS A 289 -11.72 -12.45 7.08
N THR A 290 -11.54 -11.19 6.70
CA THR A 290 -11.98 -10.69 5.41
C THR A 290 -10.78 -10.37 4.53
N ALA A 291 -10.68 -11.01 3.37
CA ALA A 291 -9.79 -10.61 2.30
C ALA A 291 -10.54 -9.72 1.30
N ALA A 292 -9.86 -8.73 0.73
CA ALA A 292 -10.37 -7.87 -0.33
C ALA A 292 -9.37 -7.78 -1.48
N GLY A 293 -9.84 -7.77 -2.72
CA GLY A 293 -8.99 -7.73 -3.90
C GLY A 293 -9.81 -7.61 -5.19
N THR A 294 -9.16 -7.71 -6.34
CA THR A 294 -9.79 -7.54 -7.65
C THR A 294 -9.27 -8.54 -8.69
N ASP A 295 -10.08 -8.84 -9.67
CA ASP A 295 -9.70 -9.56 -10.90
C ASP A 295 -9.23 -8.62 -12.03
N GLY A 296 -9.03 -7.33 -11.70
CA GLY A 296 -8.72 -6.27 -12.67
C GLY A 296 -9.96 -5.58 -13.25
N HIS A 297 -11.15 -6.14 -13.05
CA HIS A 297 -12.43 -5.58 -13.50
C HIS A 297 -13.39 -5.33 -12.33
N THR A 298 -13.55 -6.33 -11.48
CA THR A 298 -14.47 -6.28 -10.34
C THR A 298 -13.71 -6.49 -9.04
N ALA A 299 -13.99 -5.66 -8.04
CA ALA A 299 -13.50 -5.86 -6.69
C ALA A 299 -14.46 -6.75 -5.89
N TYR A 300 -13.87 -7.59 -5.04
CA TYR A 300 -14.56 -8.55 -4.18
C TYR A 300 -14.04 -8.50 -2.76
N THR A 301 -14.89 -8.94 -1.83
CA THR A 301 -14.47 -9.44 -0.53
C THR A 301 -14.70 -10.93 -0.44
N VAL A 302 -13.84 -11.61 0.31
CA VAL A 302 -13.99 -13.02 0.66
C VAL A 302 -13.98 -13.14 2.18
N ASP A 303 -15.01 -13.74 2.73
CA ASP A 303 -15.01 -14.19 4.12
C ASP A 303 -14.21 -15.51 4.19
N LEU A 304 -13.03 -15.44 4.78
CA LEU A 304 -12.07 -16.57 4.84
C LEU A 304 -12.54 -17.72 5.74
N SER A 305 -13.53 -17.49 6.61
CA SER A 305 -14.11 -18.54 7.47
C SER A 305 -15.17 -19.36 6.75
N THR A 306 -15.88 -18.77 5.80
CA THR A 306 -16.98 -19.40 5.07
C THR A 306 -16.66 -19.64 3.59
N GLY A 307 -15.64 -19.00 3.06
CA GLY A 307 -15.31 -18.98 1.62
C GLY A 307 -16.29 -18.16 0.77
N ILE A 308 -17.23 -17.44 1.40
CA ILE A 308 -18.22 -16.66 0.66
C ILE A 308 -17.57 -15.42 0.06
N ARG A 309 -17.63 -15.34 -1.27
CA ARG A 309 -17.20 -14.18 -2.05
C ARG A 309 -18.38 -13.24 -2.32
N THR A 310 -18.14 -11.94 -2.12
CA THR A 310 -19.14 -10.90 -2.34
C THR A 310 -18.56 -9.80 -3.23
N PRO A 311 -19.16 -9.52 -4.41
CA PRO A 311 -18.74 -8.39 -5.24
C PRO A 311 -19.12 -7.08 -4.54
N LEU A 312 -18.31 -6.03 -4.73
CA LEU A 312 -18.52 -4.74 -4.07
C LEU A 312 -19.66 -3.91 -4.71
N GLY A 313 -20.19 -4.32 -5.86
CA GLY A 313 -21.36 -3.69 -6.48
C GLY A 313 -21.14 -2.26 -6.98
N LEU A 314 -19.93 -1.93 -7.43
CA LEU A 314 -19.52 -0.58 -7.88
C LEU A 314 -19.83 -0.29 -9.35
N GLY A 315 -20.58 -1.15 -10.02
CA GLY A 315 -20.95 -1.00 -11.45
C GLY A 315 -19.98 -1.67 -12.41
N GLN A 316 -20.07 -1.28 -13.68
CA GLN A 316 -19.22 -1.79 -14.78
C GLN A 316 -17.94 -0.96 -14.85
N GLY A 317 -16.80 -1.61 -14.93
CA GLY A 317 -15.49 -0.98 -15.08
C GLY A 317 -14.44 -1.66 -14.21
N SER A 318 -13.20 -1.32 -14.39
CA SER A 318 -12.11 -1.78 -13.51
C SER A 318 -12.26 -1.14 -12.13
N THR A 319 -12.05 -1.91 -11.08
CA THR A 319 -12.13 -1.42 -9.69
C THR A 319 -10.88 -1.85 -8.96
N GLY A 320 -10.14 -0.87 -8.41
CA GLY A 320 -8.96 -1.10 -7.57
C GLY A 320 -9.36 -1.17 -6.09
N VAL A 321 -8.75 -2.11 -5.35
CA VAL A 321 -8.80 -2.14 -3.88
C VAL A 321 -7.44 -1.67 -3.37
N ASN A 322 -7.42 -0.58 -2.59
CA ASN A 322 -6.18 -0.03 -2.05
C ASN A 322 -5.98 -0.37 -0.57
N GLY A 323 -7.06 -0.63 0.16
CA GLY A 323 -6.97 -0.96 1.57
C GLY A 323 -8.22 -1.61 2.15
N ILE A 324 -8.02 -2.31 3.26
CA ILE A 324 -9.10 -2.79 4.13
C ILE A 324 -8.66 -2.59 5.59
N THR A 325 -9.52 -1.97 6.38
CA THR A 325 -9.31 -1.81 7.83
C THR A 325 -10.61 -2.11 8.56
N GLY A 326 -10.56 -3.06 9.48
CA GLY A 326 -11.78 -3.51 10.17
C GLY A 326 -12.85 -3.99 9.18
N ARG A 327 -13.91 -3.19 9.02
CA ARG A 327 -15.06 -3.49 8.13
C ARG A 327 -15.15 -2.59 6.91
N VAL A 328 -14.12 -1.79 6.65
CA VAL A 328 -14.12 -0.81 5.56
C VAL A 328 -13.09 -1.19 4.51
N VAL A 329 -13.53 -1.38 3.28
CA VAL A 329 -12.69 -1.54 2.08
C VAL A 329 -12.73 -0.24 1.31
N VAL A 330 -11.57 0.22 0.85
CA VAL A 330 -11.43 1.46 0.10
C VAL A 330 -10.66 1.25 -1.20
N GLY A 331 -10.86 2.13 -2.14
CA GLY A 331 -10.20 2.10 -3.44
C GLY A 331 -10.80 3.09 -4.42
N GLU A 332 -10.63 2.80 -5.71
CA GLU A 332 -11.19 3.62 -6.79
C GLU A 332 -11.86 2.79 -7.88
N THR A 333 -12.76 3.44 -8.63
CA THR A 333 -13.39 2.90 -9.85
C THR A 333 -12.63 3.36 -11.10
N ASN A 334 -12.76 2.64 -12.22
CA ASN A 334 -12.21 3.01 -13.53
C ASN A 334 -13.18 2.54 -14.65
N PRO A 335 -13.48 3.30 -15.72
CA PRO A 335 -12.91 4.60 -16.08
C PRO A 335 -13.54 5.75 -15.29
N GLY A 336 -12.77 6.85 -15.10
CA GLY A 336 -13.16 7.98 -14.27
C GLY A 336 -12.96 7.62 -12.79
N PRO A 337 -11.71 7.63 -12.28
CA PRO A 337 -11.44 7.16 -10.93
C PRO A 337 -12.18 8.01 -9.91
N LEU A 338 -13.12 7.35 -9.23
CA LEU A 338 -13.83 7.90 -8.08
C LEU A 338 -13.56 7.01 -6.88
N ALA A 339 -13.12 7.64 -5.80
CA ALA A 339 -12.91 6.98 -4.54
C ALA A 339 -14.19 6.33 -4.02
N PHE A 340 -14.07 5.17 -3.43
CA PHE A 340 -15.19 4.51 -2.75
C PHE A 340 -14.81 4.02 -1.36
N ALA A 341 -15.83 3.86 -0.53
CA ALA A 341 -15.80 3.09 0.70
C ALA A 341 -16.89 2.02 0.65
N TYR A 342 -16.52 0.77 0.90
CA TYR A 342 -17.45 -0.35 1.02
C TYR A 342 -17.44 -0.86 2.45
N ARG A 343 -18.62 -1.06 3.01
CA ARG A 343 -18.80 -1.62 4.36
C ARG A 343 -19.20 -3.08 4.28
N THR A 344 -18.39 -3.95 4.87
CA THR A 344 -18.61 -5.40 4.84
C THR A 344 -19.79 -5.86 5.69
N ASP A 345 -20.13 -5.12 6.76
CA ASP A 345 -21.25 -5.41 7.65
C ASP A 345 -22.61 -5.10 7.00
N THR A 346 -22.72 -4.01 6.25
CA THR A 346 -23.94 -3.62 5.55
C THR A 346 -23.96 -4.06 4.08
N ARG A 347 -22.85 -4.53 3.56
CA ARG A 347 -22.63 -4.90 2.15
C ARG A 347 -23.00 -3.76 1.21
N SER A 348 -22.62 -2.55 1.56
CA SER A 348 -22.95 -1.33 0.81
C SER A 348 -21.72 -0.56 0.40
N SER A 349 -21.70 -0.12 -0.86
CA SER A 349 -20.70 0.78 -1.43
C SER A 349 -21.19 2.22 -1.42
N THR A 350 -20.28 3.14 -1.19
CA THR A 350 -20.52 4.58 -1.25
C THR A 350 -19.39 5.21 -2.06
N LEU A 351 -19.74 5.96 -3.10
CA LEU A 351 -18.79 6.82 -3.79
C LEU A 351 -18.48 8.03 -2.93
N LEU A 352 -17.21 8.34 -2.76
CA LEU A 352 -16.74 9.44 -1.93
C LEU A 352 -16.71 10.74 -2.74
N PRO A 353 -17.19 11.86 -2.18
CA PRO A 353 -17.26 13.12 -2.91
C PRO A 353 -15.86 13.68 -3.19
N ALA A 354 -15.58 14.07 -4.44
CA ALA A 354 -14.39 14.83 -4.80
C ALA A 354 -14.68 16.33 -4.76
N PRO A 355 -13.84 17.17 -4.14
CA PRO A 355 -14.04 18.63 -4.12
C PRO A 355 -14.17 19.23 -5.53
N GLY A 356 -13.32 18.85 -6.47
CA GLY A 356 -13.37 19.24 -7.87
C GLY A 356 -14.32 18.41 -8.73
N GLY A 357 -14.91 17.34 -8.21
CA GLY A 357 -15.93 16.52 -8.87
C GLY A 357 -15.43 15.58 -9.96
N LEU A 358 -14.14 15.59 -10.35
CA LEU A 358 -13.63 14.85 -11.50
C LEU A 358 -12.99 13.52 -11.11
N TYR A 359 -11.98 13.55 -10.24
CA TYR A 359 -11.17 12.39 -9.89
C TYR A 359 -10.92 12.31 -8.41
N SER A 360 -10.96 11.12 -7.86
CA SER A 360 -10.53 10.84 -6.49
C SER A 360 -10.09 9.39 -6.35
N THR A 361 -9.16 9.15 -5.43
CA THR A 361 -8.71 7.82 -5.04
C THR A 361 -8.70 7.73 -3.52
N ALA A 362 -9.16 6.62 -2.96
CA ALA A 362 -9.08 6.34 -1.53
C ALA A 362 -7.92 5.36 -1.28
N SER A 363 -7.00 5.74 -0.41
CA SER A 363 -5.76 4.98 -0.15
C SER A 363 -5.88 4.11 1.10
N SER A 364 -6.49 4.63 2.17
CA SER A 364 -6.57 3.94 3.46
C SER A 364 -7.81 4.36 4.24
N ALA A 365 -8.22 3.53 5.21
CA ALA A 365 -9.32 3.83 6.13
C ALA A 365 -8.91 3.52 7.58
N ASP A 366 -9.56 4.21 8.54
CA ASP A 366 -9.48 3.83 9.95
C ASP A 366 -10.67 2.93 10.36
N GLU A 367 -10.62 2.38 11.57
CA GLU A 367 -11.68 1.52 12.10
C GLU A 367 -13.02 2.25 12.30
N GLN A 368 -13.01 3.58 12.41
CA GLN A 368 -14.20 4.43 12.52
C GLN A 368 -14.83 4.74 11.16
N GLY A 369 -14.14 4.37 10.08
CA GLY A 369 -14.59 4.54 8.70
C GLY A 369 -14.21 5.88 8.08
N ALA A 370 -13.33 6.65 8.71
CA ALA A 370 -12.72 7.78 8.03
C ALA A 370 -11.73 7.27 6.98
N VAL A 371 -11.59 7.98 5.87
CA VAL A 371 -10.84 7.57 4.69
C VAL A 371 -9.87 8.68 4.29
N ALA A 372 -8.60 8.33 4.11
CA ALA A 372 -7.62 9.22 3.49
C ALA A 372 -7.42 8.88 2.01
N GLY A 373 -7.08 9.87 1.24
CA GLY A 373 -6.79 9.69 -0.19
C GLY A 373 -6.47 11.01 -0.87
N THR A 374 -6.65 11.00 -2.18
CA THR A 374 -6.33 12.13 -3.06
C THR A 374 -7.55 12.49 -3.89
N ALA A 375 -7.80 13.76 -4.10
CA ALA A 375 -8.90 14.21 -4.95
C ALA A 375 -8.52 15.47 -5.76
N ALA A 376 -9.09 15.56 -6.96
CA ALA A 376 -9.00 16.79 -7.76
C ALA A 376 -9.71 17.94 -7.05
N THR A 377 -9.10 19.10 -7.02
CA THR A 377 -9.66 20.33 -6.42
C THR A 377 -10.27 21.28 -7.44
N THR A 378 -10.06 21.02 -8.72
CA THR A 378 -10.64 21.80 -9.83
C THR A 378 -11.66 20.97 -10.61
N THR A 379 -12.64 21.67 -11.21
CA THR A 379 -13.61 21.10 -12.17
C THR A 379 -13.13 21.22 -13.61
N ASP A 380 -12.03 21.91 -13.84
CA ASP A 380 -11.46 22.13 -15.18
C ASP A 380 -10.58 20.93 -15.59
N PRO A 381 -10.97 20.16 -16.62
CA PRO A 381 -10.22 19.00 -17.07
C PRO A 381 -8.82 19.33 -17.61
N ASP A 382 -8.59 20.57 -18.06
CA ASP A 382 -7.30 20.99 -18.63
C ASP A 382 -6.27 21.27 -17.52
N THR A 383 -6.71 21.59 -16.31
CA THR A 383 -5.85 21.88 -15.16
C THR A 383 -5.88 20.80 -14.07
N VAL A 384 -6.67 19.75 -14.25
CA VAL A 384 -6.87 18.69 -13.26
C VAL A 384 -5.56 18.02 -12.85
N ASN A 385 -4.64 17.81 -13.79
CA ASN A 385 -3.35 17.15 -13.54
C ASN A 385 -2.37 17.97 -12.68
N SER A 386 -2.69 19.24 -12.40
CA SER A 386 -1.87 20.14 -11.58
C SER A 386 -2.52 20.55 -10.25
N SER A 387 -3.66 19.94 -9.89
CA SER A 387 -4.47 20.39 -8.75
C SER A 387 -5.09 19.18 -8.02
N TYR A 388 -4.24 18.29 -7.53
CA TYR A 388 -4.65 17.18 -6.65
C TYR A 388 -4.23 17.47 -5.22
N HIS A 389 -5.18 17.35 -4.29
CA HIS A 389 -4.89 17.48 -2.88
C HIS A 389 -5.17 16.20 -2.10
N ALA A 390 -4.40 16.02 -1.05
CA ALA A 390 -4.74 15.09 0.02
C ALA A 390 -6.08 15.47 0.64
N VAL A 391 -6.95 14.49 0.82
CA VAL A 391 -8.28 14.70 1.39
C VAL A 391 -8.57 13.68 2.49
N LEU A 392 -9.43 14.12 3.42
CA LEU A 392 -9.99 13.27 4.46
C LEU A 392 -11.51 13.23 4.30
N TRP A 393 -12.05 12.05 4.08
CA TRP A 393 -13.48 11.79 4.14
C TRP A 393 -13.86 11.26 5.52
N THR A 394 -14.86 11.86 6.13
CA THR A 394 -15.40 11.40 7.42
C THR A 394 -16.87 11.03 7.27
N PRO A 395 -17.29 9.87 7.81
CA PRO A 395 -18.70 9.52 7.85
C PRO A 395 -19.49 10.62 8.58
N ARG A 396 -20.67 11.00 8.08
CA ARG A 396 -21.56 11.86 8.84
C ARG A 396 -22.07 11.07 10.04
N GLY A 397 -21.90 11.62 11.23
CA GLY A 397 -22.43 11.02 12.45
C GLY A 397 -23.94 10.83 12.34
N HIS A 398 -24.42 9.75 12.92
CA HIS A 398 -25.84 9.52 13.17
C HIS A 398 -26.32 10.43 14.29
#